data_710cae665894958b0bec368bb1641c1e
#
_entry.id   710cae665894958b0bec368bb1641c1e
#
_cell.length_a   1.000
_cell.length_b   1.000
_cell.length_c   1.000
_cell.angle_alpha   90.00
_cell.angle_beta   90.00
_cell.angle_gamma   90.00
#
_symmetry.space_group_name_H-M   'P 1'
#
loop_
_entity.id
_entity.type
_entity.pdbx_description
1 polymer ?
#
loop_
_entity_poly.entity_id
_entity_poly.type
_entity_poly.pdbx_seq_one_letter_code
_entity_poly.pdbx_strand_id
1 'polypeptide(L)'
;MKRIFLKNAIKNHSLKLPFMPCIKMIGFRGFVYTHNIPAPELLDLADKMGFLVMDEAFDCWKKGKQPGDYGSLFEEWHVKDLEALVCRDRNHPSVILWSTGNEVSEQYTPELGIARYLTDVVHRFDKTRPVTFGASYPSKSAMNGTELQVDVH
;
A
#
# COMPACT_ATOMS: atom_id res chain seq x y z
N MET A 1 -18.49 1.27 6.86
CA MET A 1 -18.48 1.46 8.32
C MET A 1 -17.10 1.86 8.89
N LYS A 2 -15.95 1.31 8.39
CA LYS A 2 -14.59 1.69 8.86
C LYS A 2 -14.16 3.15 8.58
N ARG A 3 -14.61 3.76 7.47
CA ARG A 3 -14.31 5.18 7.15
C ARG A 3 -14.81 6.19 8.19
N ILE A 4 -15.91 5.89 8.88
CA ILE A 4 -16.50 6.77 9.90
C ILE A 4 -15.66 6.72 11.18
N PHE A 5 -15.09 5.58 11.52
CA PHE A 5 -14.29 5.39 12.72
C PHE A 5 -12.98 6.20 12.67
N LEU A 6 -12.28 6.17 11.53
CA LEU A 6 -11.03 6.93 11.37
C LEU A 6 -11.28 8.44 11.35
N LYS A 7 -12.31 8.90 10.61
CA LYS A 7 -12.68 10.33 10.59
C LYS A 7 -13.06 10.89 11.95
N ASN A 8 -13.78 10.12 12.78
CA ASN A 8 -14.15 10.55 14.12
C ASN A 8 -12.97 10.50 15.10
N ALA A 9 -12.08 9.57 14.94
CA ALA A 9 -10.87 9.45 15.74
C ALA A 9 -9.89 10.61 15.48
N ILE A 10 -9.76 11.06 14.24
CA ILE A 10 -8.92 12.21 13.85
C ILE A 10 -9.56 13.53 14.29
N LYS A 11 -10.89 13.69 14.16
CA LYS A 11 -11.60 14.91 14.54
C LYS A 11 -11.58 15.20 16.06
N ASN A 12 -11.50 14.17 16.89
CA ASN A 12 -11.60 14.34 18.34
C ASN A 12 -10.27 14.61 19.06
N HIS A 13 -9.18 14.96 18.35
CA HIS A 13 -7.84 15.19 18.93
C HIS A 13 -7.31 14.08 19.87
N SER A 14 -8.06 13.01 20.08
CA SER A 14 -7.71 11.93 20.98
C SER A 14 -6.85 10.84 20.34
N LEU A 15 -6.77 10.79 19.02
CA LEU A 15 -5.71 10.12 18.31
C LEU A 15 -4.63 11.17 17.91
N LYS A 16 -4.01 11.75 18.90
CA LYS A 16 -2.56 12.00 18.77
C LYS A 16 -2.04 10.60 18.46
N LEU A 17 -1.59 10.36 17.24
CA LEU A 17 -0.93 9.10 16.93
C LEU A 17 0.30 8.99 17.89
N PRO A 18 0.14 8.44 19.09
CA PRO A 18 1.21 8.49 20.11
C PRO A 18 2.41 7.69 19.63
N PHE A 19 2.16 6.85 18.66
CA PHE A 19 3.16 6.01 18.02
C PHE A 19 4.12 6.79 17.11
N MET A 20 3.63 7.77 16.32
CA MET A 20 4.51 8.53 15.42
C MET A 20 5.56 9.39 16.15
N PRO A 21 5.21 10.16 17.19
CA PRO A 21 6.22 10.86 17.99
C PRO A 21 7.24 9.94 18.66
N CYS A 22 6.80 8.79 19.17
CA CYS A 22 7.71 7.80 19.75
C CYS A 22 8.70 7.25 18.72
N ILE A 23 8.23 6.92 17.51
CA ILE A 23 9.09 6.45 16.42
C ILE A 23 10.14 7.52 16.07
N LYS A 24 9.75 8.78 15.98
CA LYS A 24 10.67 9.89 15.72
C LYS A 24 11.72 10.05 16.80
N MET A 25 11.35 9.88 18.07
CA MET A 25 12.27 9.97 19.22
C MET A 25 13.38 8.92 19.17
N ILE A 26 13.10 7.71 18.68
CA ILE A 26 14.11 6.63 18.55
C ILE A 26 14.88 6.68 17.22
N GLY A 27 14.69 7.75 16.41
CA GLY A 27 15.42 7.96 15.16
C GLY A 27 14.88 7.18 13.96
N PHE A 28 13.85 6.38 14.12
CA PHE A 28 13.19 5.70 13.00
C PHE A 28 12.24 6.67 12.28
N ARG A 29 12.38 6.77 10.96
CA ARG A 29 11.60 7.71 10.13
C ARG A 29 10.81 7.03 9.02
N GLY A 30 10.82 5.72 8.96
CA GLY A 30 10.06 4.96 7.97
C GLY A 30 8.88 4.26 8.63
N PHE A 31 7.78 4.16 7.94
CA PHE A 31 6.74 3.25 8.29
C PHE A 31 5.99 2.78 7.03
N VAL A 32 5.49 1.58 7.13
CA VAL A 32 4.68 0.95 6.10
C VAL A 32 3.22 1.09 6.50
N TYR A 33 2.41 1.51 5.55
CA TYR A 33 0.96 1.48 5.71
C TYR A 33 0.42 0.25 5.00
N THR A 34 0.09 -0.78 5.78
CA THR A 34 -0.30 -2.08 5.27
C THR A 34 -1.82 -2.28 5.26
N HIS A 35 -2.29 -3.11 4.35
CA HIS A 35 -3.63 -3.66 4.22
C HIS A 35 -4.70 -2.73 3.66
N ASN A 36 -4.53 -1.43 3.61
CA ASN A 36 -5.53 -0.51 3.07
C ASN A 36 -4.94 0.87 2.79
N ILE A 37 -5.59 1.59 1.90
CA ILE A 37 -5.28 2.97 1.52
C ILE A 37 -5.30 3.89 2.77
N PRO A 38 -4.22 4.66 3.03
CA PRO A 38 -4.14 5.57 4.17
C PRO A 38 -5.14 6.72 4.07
N ALA A 39 -5.52 7.27 5.23
CA ALA A 39 -6.24 8.52 5.26
C ALA A 39 -5.32 9.66 4.79
N PRO A 40 -5.79 10.61 3.96
CA PRO A 40 -4.99 11.73 3.49
C PRO A 40 -4.32 12.52 4.61
N GLU A 41 -5.02 12.69 5.73
CA GLU A 41 -4.52 13.41 6.90
C GLU A 41 -3.28 12.73 7.54
N LEU A 42 -3.13 11.42 7.33
CA LEU A 42 -1.93 10.70 7.77
C LEU A 42 -0.73 11.07 6.91
N LEU A 43 -0.91 11.19 5.60
CA LEU A 43 0.14 11.60 4.68
C LEU A 43 0.55 13.06 4.93
N ASP A 44 -0.42 13.96 5.13
CA ASP A 44 -0.16 15.34 5.55
C ASP A 44 0.69 15.42 6.84
N LEU A 45 0.43 14.53 7.79
CA LEU A 45 1.20 14.45 9.02
C LEU A 45 2.59 13.86 8.80
N ALA A 46 2.69 12.82 7.96
CA ALA A 46 3.96 12.22 7.59
C ALA A 46 4.89 13.24 6.90
N ASP A 47 4.35 14.03 5.98
CA ASP A 47 5.07 15.13 5.32
C ASP A 47 5.64 16.12 6.34
N LYS A 48 4.79 16.60 7.25
CA LYS A 48 5.17 17.57 8.29
C LYS A 48 6.21 17.03 9.28
N MET A 49 6.14 15.75 9.59
CA MET A 49 7.01 15.10 10.56
C MET A 49 8.29 14.53 9.94
N GLY A 50 8.37 14.46 8.61
CA GLY A 50 9.52 13.90 7.88
C GLY A 50 9.57 12.37 7.98
N PHE A 51 8.43 11.68 7.93
CA PHE A 51 8.36 10.24 7.79
C PHE A 51 8.45 9.82 6.33
N LEU A 52 8.95 8.61 6.10
CA LEU A 52 8.93 7.95 4.81
C LEU A 52 7.81 6.91 4.82
N VAL A 53 6.99 6.92 3.78
CA VAL A 53 5.79 6.09 3.66
C VAL A 53 5.92 5.14 2.47
N MET A 54 5.65 3.88 2.70
CA MET A 54 5.26 2.93 1.66
C MET A 54 3.73 2.89 1.66
N ASP A 55 3.14 3.38 0.58
CA ASP A 55 1.70 3.52 0.45
C ASP A 55 1.11 2.28 -0.22
N GLU A 56 0.21 1.58 0.48
CA GLU A 56 -0.28 0.27 0.06
C GLU A 56 -1.75 0.29 -0.34
N ALA A 57 -2.03 -0.27 -1.54
CA ALA A 57 -3.34 -0.25 -2.14
C ALA A 57 -4.27 -1.35 -1.61
N PHE A 58 -3.80 -2.60 -1.60
CA PHE A 58 -4.67 -3.76 -1.41
C PHE A 58 -4.15 -4.74 -0.35
N ASP A 59 -5.05 -5.29 0.45
CA ASP A 59 -4.74 -6.42 1.32
C ASP A 59 -4.70 -7.76 0.56
N CYS A 60 -5.51 -7.90 -0.47
CA CYS A 60 -5.53 -9.08 -1.36
C CYS A 60 -5.80 -8.65 -2.80
N TRP A 61 -5.44 -9.53 -3.76
CA TRP A 61 -5.81 -9.35 -5.14
C TRP A 61 -7.08 -10.14 -5.49
N LYS A 62 -7.10 -10.79 -6.65
CA LYS A 62 -8.23 -11.56 -7.15
C LYS A 62 -8.67 -12.68 -6.21
N LYS A 63 -7.70 -13.39 -5.63
CA LYS A 63 -7.97 -14.42 -4.64
C LYS A 63 -8.02 -13.81 -3.25
N GLY A 64 -9.23 -13.65 -2.73
CA GLY A 64 -9.46 -13.13 -1.39
C GLY A 64 -8.87 -14.02 -0.28
N LYS A 65 -8.64 -13.43 0.88
CA LYS A 65 -8.20 -14.10 2.12
C LYS A 65 -9.38 -14.52 2.98
N GLN A 66 -10.46 -13.74 2.91
CA GLN A 66 -11.66 -13.95 3.72
C GLN A 66 -12.93 -13.73 2.87
N PRO A 67 -14.06 -14.33 3.25
CA PRO A 67 -15.35 -14.04 2.60
C PRO A 67 -15.70 -12.55 2.70
N GLY A 68 -16.04 -11.95 1.56
CA GLY A 68 -16.46 -10.54 1.50
C GLY A 68 -15.34 -9.50 1.53
N ASP A 69 -14.08 -9.92 1.38
CA ASP A 69 -12.96 -8.99 1.20
C ASP A 69 -12.89 -8.42 -0.22
N TYR A 70 -11.82 -7.65 -0.50
CA TYR A 70 -11.64 -6.95 -1.76
C TYR A 70 -11.52 -7.90 -2.98
N GLY A 71 -11.14 -9.16 -2.80
CA GLY A 71 -10.98 -10.11 -3.89
C GLY A 71 -12.20 -10.24 -4.79
N SER A 72 -13.41 -10.11 -4.22
CA SER A 72 -14.67 -10.15 -4.99
C SER A 72 -14.88 -8.91 -5.87
N LEU A 73 -14.23 -7.80 -5.57
CA LEU A 73 -14.32 -6.52 -6.29
C LEU A 73 -13.12 -6.29 -7.19
N PHE A 74 -12.07 -7.08 -7.04
CA PHE A 74 -10.77 -6.85 -7.67
C PHE A 74 -10.88 -6.68 -9.20
N GLU A 75 -11.54 -7.59 -9.89
CA GLU A 75 -11.64 -7.57 -11.36
C GLU A 75 -12.26 -6.29 -11.90
N GLU A 76 -13.21 -5.72 -11.20
CA GLU A 76 -13.94 -4.52 -11.65
C GLU A 76 -13.25 -3.22 -11.21
N TRP A 77 -12.62 -3.20 -10.03
CA TRP A 77 -12.25 -1.96 -9.35
C TRP A 77 -10.76 -1.70 -9.23
N HIS A 78 -9.90 -2.72 -9.33
CA HIS A 78 -8.47 -2.57 -9.03
C HIS A 78 -7.76 -1.44 -9.80
N VAL A 79 -8.07 -1.25 -11.09
CA VAL A 79 -7.47 -0.16 -11.89
C VAL A 79 -7.95 1.20 -11.40
N LYS A 80 -9.26 1.35 -11.15
CA LYS A 80 -9.86 2.62 -10.71
C LYS A 80 -9.36 3.01 -9.31
N ASP A 81 -9.27 2.04 -8.42
CA ASP A 81 -8.83 2.28 -7.05
C ASP A 81 -7.33 2.58 -6.99
N LEU A 82 -6.52 1.88 -7.80
CA LEU A 82 -5.08 2.13 -7.90
C LEU A 82 -4.79 3.50 -8.53
N GLU A 83 -5.52 3.87 -9.60
CA GLU A 83 -5.49 5.22 -10.18
C GLU A 83 -5.84 6.29 -9.14
N ALA A 84 -6.94 6.08 -8.42
CA ALA A 84 -7.42 7.02 -7.40
C ALA A 84 -6.38 7.19 -6.27
N LEU A 85 -5.76 6.09 -5.80
CA LEU A 85 -4.69 6.12 -4.81
C LEU A 85 -3.50 6.94 -5.31
N VAL A 86 -2.92 6.53 -6.44
CA VAL A 86 -1.69 7.14 -6.96
C VAL A 86 -1.91 8.61 -7.31
N CYS A 87 -3.02 8.95 -7.97
CA CYS A 87 -3.34 10.35 -8.32
C CYS A 87 -3.59 11.22 -7.09
N ARG A 88 -4.15 10.66 -6.00
CA ARG A 88 -4.35 11.37 -4.75
C ARG A 88 -3.04 11.66 -4.03
N ASP A 89 -2.15 10.64 -3.95
CA ASP A 89 -1.06 10.62 -2.98
C ASP A 89 0.33 10.90 -3.58
N ARG A 90 0.48 10.88 -4.91
CA ARG A 90 1.78 11.09 -5.59
C ARG A 90 2.43 12.46 -5.33
N ASN A 91 1.69 13.44 -4.83
CA ASN A 91 2.24 14.76 -4.49
C ASN A 91 2.72 14.87 -3.04
N HIS A 92 2.57 13.80 -2.23
CA HIS A 92 3.11 13.75 -0.88
C HIS A 92 4.61 13.39 -0.92
N PRO A 93 5.52 14.26 -0.46
CA PRO A 93 6.96 13.97 -0.44
C PRO A 93 7.32 12.83 0.53
N SER A 94 6.46 12.51 1.50
CA SER A 94 6.62 11.38 2.39
C SER A 94 6.47 10.03 1.68
N VAL A 95 5.65 9.94 0.63
CA VAL A 95 5.46 8.70 -0.13
C VAL A 95 6.67 8.46 -1.00
N ILE A 96 7.40 7.39 -0.73
CA ILE A 96 8.64 7.03 -1.46
C ILE A 96 8.51 5.73 -2.26
N LEU A 97 7.48 4.95 -1.97
CA LEU A 97 7.29 3.61 -2.52
C LEU A 97 5.80 3.29 -2.60
N TRP A 98 5.38 2.66 -3.68
CA TRP A 98 4.04 2.12 -3.86
C TRP A 98 4.04 0.63 -3.56
N SER A 99 3.08 0.15 -2.75
CA SER A 99 2.84 -1.28 -2.55
C SER A 99 1.50 -1.66 -3.16
N THR A 100 1.49 -2.68 -4.01
CA THR A 100 0.29 -3.14 -4.69
C THR A 100 -0.45 -4.24 -3.96
N GLY A 101 0.10 -4.80 -2.89
CA GLY A 101 -0.57 -5.85 -2.14
C GLY A 101 0.20 -6.34 -0.93
N ASN A 102 -0.53 -6.95 0.01
CA ASN A 102 0.03 -7.56 1.21
C ASN A 102 -0.25 -9.06 1.24
N GLU A 103 0.81 -9.86 1.33
CA GLU A 103 0.72 -11.33 1.49
C GLU A 103 -0.28 -12.01 0.54
N VAL A 104 -0.27 -11.58 -0.71
CA VAL A 104 -1.24 -12.01 -1.72
C VAL A 104 -1.03 -13.48 -2.11
N SER A 105 -2.13 -14.21 -2.29
CA SER A 105 -2.06 -15.63 -2.65
C SER A 105 -1.43 -15.87 -4.03
N GLU A 106 -1.58 -14.91 -4.94
CA GLU A 106 -1.06 -14.97 -6.30
C GLU A 106 0.46 -14.84 -6.39
N GLN A 107 1.14 -14.52 -5.29
CA GLN A 107 2.61 -14.60 -5.21
C GLN A 107 3.17 -15.99 -5.53
N TYR A 108 2.34 -17.02 -5.46
CA TYR A 108 2.71 -18.41 -5.80
C TYR A 108 2.35 -18.82 -7.24
N THR A 109 1.75 -17.92 -8.02
CA THR A 109 1.30 -18.16 -9.39
C THR A 109 1.77 -17.04 -10.32
N PRO A 110 3.11 -16.90 -10.54
CA PRO A 110 3.69 -15.78 -11.30
C PRO A 110 3.23 -15.74 -12.75
N GLU A 111 2.80 -16.86 -13.29
CA GLU A 111 2.24 -16.98 -14.64
C GLU A 111 0.98 -16.15 -14.88
N LEU A 112 0.28 -15.78 -13.81
CA LEU A 112 -0.87 -14.88 -13.91
C LEU A 112 -0.46 -13.43 -14.23
N GLY A 113 0.81 -13.06 -13.99
CA GLY A 113 1.35 -11.75 -14.32
C GLY A 113 0.69 -10.57 -13.60
N ILE A 114 -0.04 -10.82 -12.49
CA ILE A 114 -0.81 -9.77 -11.79
C ILE A 114 0.13 -8.72 -11.20
N ALA A 115 1.24 -9.13 -10.60
CA ALA A 115 2.21 -8.19 -10.03
C ALA A 115 2.76 -7.24 -11.10
N ARG A 116 3.16 -7.76 -12.26
CA ARG A 116 3.61 -6.95 -13.42
C ARG A 116 2.53 -6.01 -13.88
N TYR A 117 1.32 -6.53 -14.05
CA TYR A 117 0.19 -5.74 -14.53
C TYR A 117 -0.13 -4.57 -13.59
N LEU A 118 -0.15 -4.79 -12.26
CA LEU A 118 -0.40 -3.72 -11.29
C LEU A 118 0.75 -2.71 -11.25
N THR A 119 2.01 -3.16 -11.36
CA THR A 119 3.17 -2.27 -11.52
C THR A 119 3.00 -1.37 -12.73
N ASP A 120 2.63 -1.93 -13.88
CA ASP A 120 2.39 -1.15 -15.09
C ASP A 120 1.22 -0.16 -14.94
N VAL A 121 0.18 -0.51 -14.18
CA VAL A 121 -0.92 0.40 -13.86
C VAL A 121 -0.43 1.58 -13.03
N VAL A 122 0.35 1.34 -11.97
CA VAL A 122 0.93 2.43 -11.16
C VAL A 122 1.77 3.36 -12.03
N HIS A 123 2.62 2.81 -12.89
CA HIS A 123 3.51 3.58 -13.75
C HIS A 123 2.81 4.41 -14.83
N ARG A 124 1.52 4.18 -15.11
CA ARG A 124 0.72 5.10 -15.95
C ARG A 124 0.52 6.46 -15.27
N PHE A 125 0.50 6.50 -13.95
CA PHE A 125 0.14 7.68 -13.15
C PHE A 125 1.32 8.26 -12.35
N ASP A 126 2.30 7.41 -11.96
CA ASP A 126 3.55 7.84 -11.35
C ASP A 126 4.73 6.95 -11.80
N LYS A 127 5.66 7.54 -12.55
CA LYS A 127 6.91 6.89 -13.02
C LYS A 127 8.11 7.24 -12.15
N THR A 128 7.91 8.01 -11.09
CA THR A 128 9.02 8.55 -10.29
C THR A 128 9.37 7.70 -9.08
N ARG A 129 8.43 6.86 -8.63
CA ARG A 129 8.57 6.00 -7.45
C ARG A 129 8.51 4.54 -7.86
N PRO A 130 9.34 3.69 -7.23
CA PRO A 130 9.29 2.26 -7.47
C PRO A 130 8.03 1.61 -6.88
N VAL A 131 7.72 0.44 -7.38
CA VAL A 131 6.57 -0.38 -6.99
C VAL A 131 7.04 -1.69 -6.38
N THR A 132 6.35 -2.13 -5.34
CA THR A 132 6.57 -3.40 -4.65
C THR A 132 5.26 -4.09 -4.28
N PHE A 133 5.33 -5.21 -3.59
CA PHE A 133 4.26 -5.82 -2.80
C PHE A 133 4.85 -6.55 -1.59
N GLY A 134 4.06 -6.70 -0.53
CA GLY A 134 4.45 -7.48 0.65
C GLY A 134 4.33 -8.98 0.40
N ALA A 135 5.45 -9.70 0.39
CA ALA A 135 5.47 -11.15 0.25
C ALA A 135 5.43 -11.83 1.62
N SER A 136 4.52 -12.80 1.83
CA SER A 136 4.44 -13.57 3.08
C SER A 136 5.59 -14.58 3.22
N TYR A 137 6.10 -15.08 2.07
CA TYR A 137 7.23 -16.00 2.02
C TYR A 137 8.20 -15.56 0.93
N PRO A 138 9.08 -14.59 1.21
CA PRO A 138 9.97 -14.02 0.20
C PRO A 138 10.80 -15.07 -0.54
N SER A 139 11.29 -16.11 0.16
CA SER A 139 12.05 -17.19 -0.47
C SER A 139 11.28 -17.95 -1.56
N LYS A 140 9.97 -18.12 -1.40
CA LYS A 140 9.13 -18.79 -2.39
C LYS A 140 8.80 -17.90 -3.57
N SER A 141 8.49 -16.62 -3.33
CA SER A 141 8.23 -15.67 -4.41
C SER A 141 9.50 -15.36 -5.22
N ALA A 142 10.67 -15.34 -4.57
CA ALA A 142 11.95 -15.24 -5.26
C ALA A 142 12.22 -16.47 -6.15
N MET A 143 11.99 -17.67 -5.63
CA MET A 143 12.22 -18.92 -6.38
C MET A 143 11.33 -19.06 -7.62
N ASN A 144 10.12 -18.55 -7.59
CA ASN A 144 9.18 -18.65 -8.72
C ASN A 144 9.18 -17.41 -9.63
N GLY A 145 9.97 -16.39 -9.32
CA GLY A 145 10.13 -15.20 -10.15
C GLY A 145 9.02 -14.16 -10.02
N THR A 146 8.10 -14.27 -9.05
CA THR A 146 7.07 -13.25 -8.83
C THR A 146 7.70 -11.91 -8.46
N GLU A 147 8.77 -11.91 -7.69
CA GLU A 147 9.50 -10.70 -7.29
C GLU A 147 10.11 -9.94 -8.48
N LEU A 148 10.43 -10.64 -9.58
CA LEU A 148 10.94 -10.01 -10.80
C LEU A 148 9.88 -9.20 -11.56
N GLN A 149 8.63 -9.23 -11.10
CA GLN A 149 7.51 -8.53 -11.72
C GLN A 149 7.26 -7.14 -11.13
N VAL A 150 8.01 -6.76 -10.11
CA VAL A 150 7.97 -5.43 -9.46
C VAL A 150 9.34 -4.76 -9.54
N ASP A 151 9.42 -3.48 -9.15
CA ASP A 151 10.67 -2.72 -9.28
C ASP A 151 11.66 -3.00 -8.15
N VAL A 152 11.16 -3.26 -6.94
CA VAL A 152 11.96 -3.53 -5.73
C VAL A 152 11.31 -4.58 -4.85
N HIS A 153 12.13 -5.31 -4.09
CA HIS A 153 11.71 -6.36 -3.14
C HIS A 153 12.17 -6.02 -1.72
#